data_ae857f75a169cdbdec498dee53fe6d4e
#
_entry.id   ae857f75a169cdbdec498dee53fe6d4e
#
_cell.length_a   1.000
_cell.length_b   1.000
_cell.length_c   1.000
_cell.angle_alpha   90.00
_cell.angle_beta   90.00
_cell.angle_gamma   90.00
#
_symmetry.space_group_name_H-M   'P 1'
#
loop_
_entity.id
_entity.type
_entity.pdbx_description
1 polymer ?
#
loop_
_entity_poly.entity_id
_entity_poly.type
_entity_poly.pdbx_seq_one_letter_code
_entity_poly.pdbx_strand_id
1 'polypeptide(L)'
;MDDAAREILSGCGSDLCLDLRFMTRAVLSLDRILEKGDDGPACDGHGIIMDPDWVVSNYRKDPNIITRMIAHLTLHCLLGHGVPKDEWESLAQDMVVEYVLDSLDTPHITVSGRDDRMYSCEKYFKRAGGPVPELMALELASASQWQIGDLRRMFSHDDHAVRPDTIDPEWEELSKQAMVEVEGFSRNLADRTDGLMSILRIRNRRRYDYRSFLRRFMSTRNRVKENLDEFDYIYYAYGMQVYGNMPLIDSLEYSDTPGIEQFVIAIDTSGSTMRGPVIKFIEEAFEILRISAPSAGAELHIIQCDDMVRRDDIVRCEQDMRVLMESFALEGGNGTDFRPVFDYVDKMREEGSLRELKGLMFFTDGYGTYPTRRPDYDTAFVFCEEVPKEHPVPPWAMRISIKPSDVA
;
A
#
# COMPACT_ATOMS: atom_id res chain seq x y z
N MET A 1 6.72 39.96 14.04
CA MET A 1 6.54 39.19 12.80
C MET A 1 5.96 37.80 13.08
N ASP A 2 6.40 37.11 14.11
CA ASP A 2 5.92 35.77 14.44
C ASP A 2 4.40 35.69 14.69
N ASP A 3 3.81 36.67 15.39
CA ASP A 3 2.36 36.69 15.61
C ASP A 3 1.57 36.89 14.30
N ALA A 4 2.03 37.76 13.42
CA ALA A 4 1.42 37.95 12.11
C ALA A 4 1.58 36.69 11.22
N ALA A 5 2.72 36.03 11.23
CA ALA A 5 2.93 34.80 10.50
C ALA A 5 2.02 33.67 11.02
N ARG A 6 1.85 33.54 12.34
CA ARG A 6 0.91 32.57 12.95
C ARG A 6 -0.54 32.82 12.53
N GLU A 7 -0.96 34.05 12.54
CA GLU A 7 -2.30 34.43 12.11
C GLU A 7 -2.54 34.09 10.62
N ILE A 8 -1.56 34.40 9.77
CA ILE A 8 -1.57 34.05 8.34
C ILE A 8 -1.68 32.54 8.16
N LEU A 9 -0.81 31.75 8.81
CA LEU A 9 -0.83 30.29 8.68
C LEU A 9 -2.13 29.67 9.17
N SER A 10 -2.72 30.20 10.24
CA SER A 10 -4.00 29.76 10.77
C SER A 10 -5.14 30.07 9.79
N GLY A 11 -5.18 31.29 9.24
CA GLY A 11 -6.16 31.70 8.24
C GLY A 11 -6.09 30.86 6.97
N CYS A 12 -4.89 30.76 6.38
CA CYS A 12 -4.66 29.96 5.16
C CYS A 12 -4.97 28.46 5.38
N GLY A 13 -4.65 27.91 6.55
CA GLY A 13 -5.02 26.53 6.90
C GLY A 13 -6.54 26.35 6.99
N SER A 14 -7.26 27.33 7.50
CA SER A 14 -8.72 27.31 7.57
C SER A 14 -9.35 27.39 6.18
N ASP A 15 -8.87 28.28 5.31
CA ASP A 15 -9.32 28.39 3.92
C ASP A 15 -9.11 27.07 3.16
N LEU A 16 -7.94 26.43 3.35
CA LEU A 16 -7.64 25.12 2.76
C LEU A 16 -8.62 24.03 3.23
N CYS A 17 -8.96 24.00 4.52
CA CYS A 17 -9.93 23.03 5.06
C CYS A 17 -11.36 23.27 4.54
N LEU A 18 -11.72 24.51 4.22
CA LEU A 18 -13.01 24.82 3.61
C LEU A 18 -13.08 24.40 2.15
N ASP A 19 -12.02 24.64 1.38
CA ASP A 19 -11.94 24.30 -0.04
C ASP A 19 -11.77 22.78 -0.27
N LEU A 20 -10.89 22.15 0.51
CA LEU A 20 -10.48 20.74 0.37
C LEU A 20 -10.82 19.94 1.64
N ARG A 21 -12.11 19.73 1.89
CA ARG A 21 -12.61 19.07 3.11
C ARG A 21 -11.97 17.72 3.37
N PHE A 22 -11.68 16.95 2.33
CA PHE A 22 -11.02 15.65 2.42
C PHE A 22 -9.57 15.73 2.96
N MET A 23 -8.93 16.91 2.92
CA MET A 23 -7.61 17.14 3.50
C MET A 23 -7.66 17.64 4.95
N THR A 24 -8.83 17.98 5.49
CA THR A 24 -8.96 18.64 6.78
C THR A 24 -8.23 17.91 7.90
N ARG A 25 -8.38 16.59 8.01
CA ARG A 25 -7.69 15.79 9.04
C ARG A 25 -6.18 15.84 8.87
N ALA A 26 -5.70 15.67 7.65
CA ALA A 26 -4.28 15.72 7.33
C ALA A 26 -3.66 17.11 7.61
N VAL A 27 -4.38 18.18 7.27
CA VAL A 27 -3.94 19.55 7.55
C VAL A 27 -3.90 19.84 9.05
N LEU A 28 -4.85 19.31 9.82
CA LEU A 28 -4.93 19.52 11.27
C LEU A 28 -3.99 18.63 12.09
N SER A 29 -3.49 17.53 11.52
CA SER A 29 -2.48 16.67 12.18
C SER A 29 -1.08 17.26 12.16
N LEU A 30 -0.82 18.29 11.34
CA LEU A 30 0.48 18.93 11.22
C LEU A 30 0.56 20.20 12.08
N ASP A 31 1.53 20.25 12.98
CA ASP A 31 1.83 21.46 13.76
C ASP A 31 2.38 22.59 12.86
N ARG A 32 2.19 23.83 13.29
CA ARG A 32 2.72 25.01 12.60
C ARG A 32 3.94 25.55 13.35
N ILE A 33 5.13 25.27 12.84
CA ILE A 33 6.41 25.60 13.45
C ILE A 33 6.99 26.81 12.72
N LEU A 34 7.26 27.87 13.46
CA LEU A 34 7.94 29.05 12.94
C LEU A 34 9.40 29.02 13.39
N GLU A 35 10.29 28.85 12.45
CA GLU A 35 11.73 28.82 12.69
C GLU A 35 12.44 29.72 11.68
N LYS A 36 13.39 30.55 12.16
CA LYS A 36 14.19 31.42 11.29
C LYS A 36 15.31 30.63 10.65
N GLY A 37 15.35 30.65 9.33
CA GLY A 37 16.40 29.99 8.56
C GLY A 37 16.38 30.47 7.10
N ASP A 38 17.46 30.17 6.40
CA ASP A 38 17.56 30.43 4.95
C ASP A 38 17.01 29.25 4.11
N ASP A 39 16.66 28.16 4.77
CA ASP A 39 16.08 26.98 4.13
C ASP A 39 14.62 27.26 3.76
N GLY A 40 14.14 26.60 2.71
CA GLY A 40 12.77 26.72 2.25
C GLY A 40 11.74 26.16 3.26
N PRO A 41 10.43 26.31 2.98
CA PRO A 41 9.40 25.62 3.74
C PRO A 41 9.63 24.10 3.75
N ALA A 42 9.41 23.45 4.90
CA ALA A 42 9.72 22.04 5.09
C ALA A 42 8.65 21.33 5.92
N CYS A 43 8.63 19.99 5.86
CA CYS A 43 7.75 19.15 6.68
C CYS A 43 8.48 17.89 7.14
N ASP A 44 8.47 17.64 8.45
CA ASP A 44 9.08 16.46 9.07
C ASP A 44 8.09 15.31 9.31
N GLY A 45 6.87 15.43 8.78
CA GLY A 45 5.79 14.46 8.97
C GLY A 45 4.92 14.71 10.22
N HIS A 46 5.36 15.57 11.15
CA HIS A 46 4.62 15.98 12.34
C HIS A 46 4.28 17.47 12.32
N GLY A 47 5.09 18.26 11.66
CA GLY A 47 4.90 19.70 11.57
C GLY A 47 5.38 20.30 10.25
N ILE A 48 4.79 21.45 9.93
CA ILE A 48 5.18 22.31 8.83
C ILE A 48 6.09 23.40 9.40
N ILE A 49 7.34 23.48 8.91
CA ILE A 49 8.38 24.39 9.34
C ILE A 49 8.51 25.49 8.31
N MET A 50 8.36 26.77 8.74
CA MET A 50 8.46 27.93 7.85
C MET A 50 9.14 29.11 8.53
N ASP A 51 9.94 29.86 7.78
CA ASP A 51 10.48 31.14 8.24
C ASP A 51 9.38 32.22 8.30
N PRO A 52 9.21 32.95 9.45
CA PRO A 52 8.18 33.98 9.60
C PRO A 52 8.27 35.09 8.57
N ASP A 53 9.47 35.50 8.18
CA ASP A 53 9.71 36.57 7.23
C ASP A 53 9.36 36.10 5.81
N TRP A 54 9.64 34.84 5.49
CA TRP A 54 9.19 34.19 4.25
C TRP A 54 7.65 34.15 4.15
N VAL A 55 6.96 33.74 5.22
CA VAL A 55 5.49 33.68 5.27
C VAL A 55 4.88 35.06 5.02
N VAL A 56 5.30 36.08 5.77
CA VAL A 56 4.75 37.43 5.64
C VAL A 56 5.06 38.05 4.28
N SER A 57 6.28 37.84 3.75
CA SER A 57 6.67 38.42 2.46
C SER A 57 5.92 37.81 1.29
N ASN A 58 5.71 36.50 1.28
CA ASN A 58 4.98 35.82 0.21
C ASN A 58 3.46 36.00 0.32
N TYR A 59 2.89 36.05 1.52
CA TYR A 59 1.48 36.40 1.71
C TYR A 59 1.15 37.78 1.14
N ARG A 60 2.04 38.76 1.28
CA ARG A 60 1.85 40.11 0.70
C ARG A 60 1.90 40.13 -0.82
N LYS A 61 2.62 39.18 -1.45
CA LYS A 61 2.66 39.05 -2.92
C LYS A 61 1.36 38.40 -3.42
N ASP A 62 1.02 37.26 -2.85
CA ASP A 62 -0.17 36.51 -3.16
C ASP A 62 -0.49 35.57 -1.97
N PRO A 63 -1.65 35.76 -1.28
CA PRO A 63 -2.08 34.89 -0.18
C PRO A 63 -2.13 33.41 -0.56
N ASN A 64 -2.45 33.09 -1.81
CA ASN A 64 -2.54 31.73 -2.31
C ASN A 64 -1.23 30.96 -2.25
N ILE A 65 -0.09 31.66 -2.28
CA ILE A 65 1.23 31.02 -2.13
C ILE A 65 1.32 30.27 -0.80
N ILE A 66 0.84 30.87 0.29
CA ILE A 66 0.92 30.25 1.62
C ILE A 66 -0.05 29.08 1.74
N THR A 67 -1.30 29.27 1.28
CA THR A 67 -2.30 28.19 1.29
C THR A 67 -1.86 27.01 0.44
N ARG A 68 -1.32 27.28 -0.77
CA ARG A 68 -0.75 26.26 -1.66
C ARG A 68 0.41 25.53 -1.02
N MET A 69 1.32 26.24 -0.33
CA MET A 69 2.48 25.62 0.33
C MET A 69 2.04 24.70 1.48
N ILE A 70 1.05 25.08 2.28
CA ILE A 70 0.47 24.20 3.30
C ILE A 70 -0.10 22.93 2.65
N ALA A 71 -0.84 23.07 1.55
CA ALA A 71 -1.39 21.95 0.81
C ALA A 71 -0.32 21.07 0.19
N HIS A 72 0.73 21.67 -0.38
CA HIS A 72 1.89 21.00 -0.97
C HIS A 72 2.59 20.09 0.04
N LEU A 73 2.99 20.63 1.18
CA LEU A 73 3.66 19.87 2.23
C LEU A 73 2.76 18.77 2.83
N THR A 74 1.47 19.06 3.01
CA THR A 74 0.50 18.05 3.46
C THR A 74 0.32 16.92 2.45
N LEU A 75 0.32 17.22 1.15
CA LEU A 75 0.21 16.22 0.09
C LEU A 75 1.43 15.31 0.03
N HIS A 76 2.64 15.80 0.27
CA HIS A 76 3.81 14.94 0.38
C HIS A 76 3.60 13.85 1.45
N CYS A 77 3.08 14.20 2.62
CA CYS A 77 2.76 13.23 3.66
C CYS A 77 1.64 12.27 3.22
N LEU A 78 0.54 12.80 2.68
CA LEU A 78 -0.58 11.98 2.19
C LEU A 78 -0.18 11.03 1.07
N LEU A 79 0.70 11.45 0.17
CA LEU A 79 1.20 10.63 -0.94
C LEU A 79 2.35 9.70 -0.51
N GLY A 80 2.86 9.86 0.69
CA GLY A 80 3.88 9.01 1.24
C GLY A 80 5.27 9.25 0.64
N HIS A 81 5.55 10.48 0.31
CA HIS A 81 6.86 10.89 -0.15
C HIS A 81 7.82 10.99 1.04
N GLY A 82 8.78 10.07 1.14
CA GLY A 82 9.88 10.11 2.12
C GLY A 82 11.06 10.95 1.62
N VAL A 83 12.21 10.78 2.29
CA VAL A 83 13.47 11.38 1.84
C VAL A 83 13.79 10.90 0.42
N PRO A 84 13.98 11.81 -0.54
CA PRO A 84 14.32 11.43 -1.91
C PRO A 84 15.75 10.87 -1.97
N LYS A 85 15.99 9.86 -2.81
CA LYS A 85 17.32 9.25 -2.99
C LYS A 85 18.31 10.20 -3.67
N ASP A 86 17.79 11.06 -4.54
CA ASP A 86 18.59 12.04 -5.28
C ASP A 86 17.74 13.27 -5.65
N GLU A 87 18.38 14.23 -6.32
CA GLU A 87 17.75 15.47 -6.77
C GLU A 87 16.65 15.26 -7.84
N TRP A 88 16.70 14.16 -8.57
CA TRP A 88 15.73 13.83 -9.60
C TRP A 88 14.44 13.30 -9.00
N GLU A 89 14.56 12.47 -7.99
CA GLU A 89 13.41 11.96 -7.23
C GLU A 89 12.75 13.10 -6.45
N SER A 90 13.53 14.02 -5.87
CA SER A 90 13.03 15.23 -5.23
C SER A 90 12.16 16.05 -6.19
N LEU A 91 12.68 16.39 -7.36
CA LEU A 91 11.95 17.14 -8.38
C LEU A 91 10.72 16.37 -8.88
N ALA A 92 10.81 15.05 -9.02
CA ALA A 92 9.70 14.22 -9.45
C ALA A 92 8.56 14.19 -8.42
N GLN A 93 8.88 14.14 -7.12
CA GLN A 93 7.90 14.21 -6.04
C GLN A 93 7.15 15.55 -6.06
N ASP A 94 7.86 16.66 -6.24
CA ASP A 94 7.27 18.01 -6.36
C ASP A 94 6.36 18.12 -7.59
N MET A 95 6.80 17.59 -8.72
CA MET A 95 5.98 17.59 -9.95
C MET A 95 4.66 16.83 -9.75
N VAL A 96 4.67 15.71 -9.04
CA VAL A 96 3.46 14.94 -8.75
C VAL A 96 2.52 15.71 -7.83
N VAL A 97 3.03 16.35 -6.79
CA VAL A 97 2.24 17.15 -5.85
C VAL A 97 1.66 18.39 -6.53
N GLU A 98 2.48 19.13 -7.29
CA GLU A 98 2.04 20.33 -8.00
C GLU A 98 0.99 20.00 -9.08
N TYR A 99 1.10 18.84 -9.76
CA TYR A 99 0.07 18.35 -10.67
C TYR A 99 -1.26 18.12 -9.96
N VAL A 100 -1.24 17.54 -8.76
CA VAL A 100 -2.45 17.35 -7.96
C VAL A 100 -3.08 18.70 -7.60
N LEU A 101 -2.28 19.65 -7.11
CA LEU A 101 -2.76 20.97 -6.73
C LEU A 101 -3.38 21.74 -7.91
N ASP A 102 -2.71 21.67 -9.07
CA ASP A 102 -3.22 22.31 -10.29
C ASP A 102 -4.47 21.61 -10.85
N SER A 103 -4.62 20.30 -10.63
CA SER A 103 -5.82 19.55 -11.01
C SER A 103 -7.02 19.90 -10.12
N LEU A 104 -6.82 20.14 -8.82
CA LEU A 104 -7.86 20.47 -7.86
C LEU A 104 -8.50 21.83 -8.14
N ASP A 105 -7.74 22.78 -8.70
CA ASP A 105 -8.20 24.09 -9.19
C ASP A 105 -9.19 24.80 -8.27
N THR A 106 -8.81 25.01 -7.02
CA THR A 106 -9.60 25.73 -6.03
C THR A 106 -9.08 27.17 -5.87
N PRO A 107 -9.95 28.13 -5.49
CA PRO A 107 -9.60 29.56 -5.47
C PRO A 107 -8.38 29.90 -4.62
N HIS A 108 -8.23 29.27 -3.45
CA HIS A 108 -7.19 29.63 -2.48
C HIS A 108 -5.85 28.92 -2.70
N ILE A 109 -5.74 27.98 -3.67
CA ILE A 109 -4.46 27.34 -4.04
C ILE A 109 -4.02 27.63 -5.46
N THR A 110 -4.83 28.29 -6.26
CA THR A 110 -4.51 28.61 -7.66
C THR A 110 -3.51 29.77 -7.71
N VAL A 111 -2.36 29.50 -8.35
CA VAL A 111 -1.29 30.47 -8.61
C VAL A 111 -0.94 30.51 -10.10
N SER A 112 -0.19 31.53 -10.53
CA SER A 112 0.23 31.69 -11.92
C SER A 112 1.06 30.49 -12.45
N GLY A 113 1.08 30.26 -13.77
CA GLY A 113 1.91 29.23 -14.43
C GLY A 113 1.31 27.83 -14.41
N ARG A 114 0.02 27.67 -14.08
CA ARG A 114 -0.68 26.38 -14.03
C ARG A 114 -0.56 25.58 -15.33
N ASP A 115 -0.84 26.19 -16.47
CA ASP A 115 -0.86 25.49 -17.77
C ASP A 115 0.52 24.96 -18.13
N ASP A 116 1.58 25.72 -17.84
CA ASP A 116 2.97 25.30 -18.11
C ASP A 116 3.38 24.15 -17.19
N ARG A 117 2.97 24.17 -15.90
CA ARG A 117 3.22 23.07 -14.96
C ARG A 117 2.45 21.81 -15.40
N MET A 118 1.17 21.92 -15.67
CA MET A 118 0.34 20.81 -16.14
C MET A 118 0.92 20.15 -17.40
N TYR A 119 1.25 20.96 -18.41
CA TYR A 119 1.88 20.47 -19.65
C TYR A 119 3.19 19.73 -19.37
N SER A 120 4.03 20.27 -18.49
CA SER A 120 5.30 19.66 -18.12
C SER A 120 5.08 18.31 -17.40
N CYS A 121 4.16 18.26 -16.43
CA CYS A 121 3.83 17.03 -15.71
C CYS A 121 3.29 15.95 -16.67
N GLU A 122 2.31 16.26 -17.51
CA GLU A 122 1.73 15.31 -18.46
C GLU A 122 2.76 14.74 -19.43
N LYS A 123 3.69 15.58 -19.89
CA LYS A 123 4.80 15.16 -20.76
C LYS A 123 5.67 14.10 -20.11
N TYR A 124 6.06 14.30 -18.81
CA TYR A 124 6.90 13.34 -18.11
C TYR A 124 6.12 12.12 -17.62
N PHE A 125 4.87 12.25 -17.21
CA PHE A 125 3.98 11.13 -16.88
C PHE A 125 3.81 10.18 -18.07
N LYS A 126 3.61 10.74 -19.28
CA LYS A 126 3.49 9.93 -20.49
C LYS A 126 4.76 9.12 -20.78
N ARG A 127 5.94 9.68 -20.53
CA ARG A 127 7.24 9.00 -20.73
C ARG A 127 7.49 7.94 -19.68
N ALA A 128 7.23 8.27 -18.43
CA ALA A 128 7.42 7.37 -17.27
C ALA A 128 6.33 6.28 -17.16
N GLY A 129 5.26 6.36 -17.97
CA GLY A 129 4.12 5.43 -17.88
C GLY A 129 3.16 5.70 -16.72
N GLY A 130 3.26 6.85 -16.06
CA GLY A 130 2.39 7.31 -14.98
C GLY A 130 3.04 8.29 -14.02
N PRO A 131 2.27 8.84 -13.06
CA PRO A 131 2.76 9.78 -12.05
C PRO A 131 3.44 9.04 -10.89
N VAL A 132 4.53 8.35 -11.16
CA VAL A 132 5.33 7.59 -10.21
C VAL A 132 6.70 8.25 -10.07
N PRO A 133 7.04 8.89 -8.92
CA PRO A 133 8.26 9.67 -8.77
C PRO A 133 9.54 8.93 -9.15
N GLU A 134 9.69 7.68 -8.74
CA GLU A 134 10.87 6.86 -9.01
C GLU A 134 11.09 6.62 -10.51
N LEU A 135 10.00 6.40 -11.28
CA LEU A 135 10.08 6.24 -12.73
C LEU A 135 10.31 7.57 -13.44
N MET A 136 9.71 8.64 -12.93
CA MET A 136 9.91 10.00 -13.45
C MET A 136 11.35 10.47 -13.23
N ALA A 137 11.97 10.13 -12.11
CA ALA A 137 13.36 10.46 -11.81
C ALA A 137 14.32 9.92 -12.89
N LEU A 138 14.09 8.70 -13.39
CA LEU A 138 14.89 8.12 -14.49
C LEU A 138 14.77 8.92 -15.80
N GLU A 139 13.56 9.38 -16.12
CA GLU A 139 13.33 10.23 -17.27
C GLU A 139 13.95 11.64 -17.11
N LEU A 140 13.85 12.21 -15.92
CA LEU A 140 14.45 13.52 -15.59
C LEU A 140 15.97 13.47 -15.66
N ALA A 141 16.60 12.40 -15.18
CA ALA A 141 18.06 12.23 -15.26
C ALA A 141 18.58 12.20 -16.71
N SER A 142 17.74 11.85 -17.66
CA SER A 142 18.07 11.84 -19.11
C SER A 142 17.85 13.21 -19.79
N ALA A 143 17.23 14.18 -19.12
CA ALA A 143 16.88 15.47 -19.69
C ALA A 143 18.11 16.43 -19.76
N SER A 144 18.03 17.42 -20.63
CA SER A 144 19.09 18.43 -20.75
C SER A 144 19.12 19.36 -19.52
N GLN A 145 20.30 19.84 -19.15
CA GLN A 145 20.48 20.77 -18.01
C GLN A 145 19.59 22.02 -18.11
N TRP A 146 19.36 22.53 -19.31
CA TRP A 146 18.48 23.69 -19.50
C TRP A 146 17.02 23.36 -19.17
N GLN A 147 16.51 22.22 -19.61
CA GLN A 147 15.15 21.76 -19.27
C GLN A 147 14.99 21.56 -17.75
N ILE A 148 15.99 21.00 -17.11
CA ILE A 148 16.00 20.81 -15.65
C ILE A 148 16.00 22.14 -14.92
N GLY A 149 16.76 23.12 -15.37
CA GLY A 149 16.77 24.46 -14.77
C GLY A 149 15.39 25.15 -14.81
N ASP A 150 14.63 24.93 -15.90
CA ASP A 150 13.27 25.45 -16.00
C ASP A 150 12.30 24.68 -15.09
N LEU A 151 12.39 23.35 -15.02
CA LEU A 151 11.55 22.53 -14.14
C LEU A 151 11.80 22.86 -12.67
N ARG A 152 13.05 22.99 -12.24
CA ARG A 152 13.36 23.39 -10.85
C ARG A 152 12.74 24.73 -10.49
N ARG A 153 12.78 25.71 -11.36
CA ARG A 153 12.15 27.03 -11.12
C ARG A 153 10.61 26.93 -10.99
N MET A 154 10.00 25.96 -11.64
CA MET A 154 8.55 25.76 -11.63
C MET A 154 8.05 24.92 -10.45
N PHE A 155 8.88 23.98 -9.95
CA PHE A 155 8.41 22.93 -9.04
C PHE A 155 9.13 22.88 -7.70
N SER A 156 10.44 23.19 -7.62
CA SER A 156 11.18 23.06 -6.36
C SER A 156 10.96 24.28 -5.46
N HIS A 157 10.09 24.13 -4.46
CA HIS A 157 9.65 25.20 -3.58
C HIS A 157 9.87 24.91 -2.10
N ASP A 158 10.21 23.67 -1.73
CA ASP A 158 10.36 23.20 -0.36
C ASP A 158 11.69 22.45 -0.13
N ASP A 159 12.04 22.28 1.15
CA ASP A 159 13.20 21.51 1.58
C ASP A 159 12.77 20.08 1.97
N HIS A 160 13.36 19.10 1.30
CA HIS A 160 13.09 17.68 1.52
C HIS A 160 14.03 17.02 2.55
N ALA A 161 15.06 17.73 3.03
CA ALA A 161 16.11 17.15 3.86
C ALA A 161 15.62 16.72 5.26
N VAL A 162 14.56 17.36 5.74
CA VAL A 162 13.98 17.07 7.08
C VAL A 162 12.92 15.98 7.08
N ARG A 163 12.59 15.41 5.91
CA ARG A 163 11.55 14.36 5.83
C ARG A 163 12.02 13.07 6.51
N PRO A 164 11.11 12.30 7.12
CA PRO A 164 11.47 11.04 7.75
C PRO A 164 11.79 9.97 6.70
N ASP A 165 12.77 9.11 7.00
CA ASP A 165 13.11 7.93 6.16
C ASP A 165 11.93 6.93 6.07
N THR A 166 11.13 6.85 7.13
CA THR A 166 9.95 5.99 7.21
C THR A 166 8.71 6.82 7.50
N ILE A 167 7.68 6.61 6.69
CA ILE A 167 6.41 7.31 6.85
C ILE A 167 5.66 6.70 8.02
N ASP A 168 5.16 7.57 8.93
CA ASP A 168 4.32 7.15 10.03
C ASP A 168 3.08 6.40 9.51
N PRO A 169 2.73 5.23 10.10
CA PRO A 169 1.51 4.49 9.76
C PRO A 169 0.22 5.33 9.83
N GLU A 170 0.19 6.39 10.64
CA GLU A 170 -0.94 7.31 10.70
C GLU A 170 -1.23 7.97 9.34
N TRP A 171 -0.18 8.33 8.59
CA TRP A 171 -0.34 8.92 7.25
C TRP A 171 -0.92 7.95 6.22
N GLU A 172 -0.73 6.65 6.41
CA GLU A 172 -1.40 5.64 5.57
C GLU A 172 -2.90 5.62 5.81
N GLU A 173 -3.29 5.72 7.06
CA GLU A 173 -4.71 5.75 7.42
C GLU A 173 -5.37 7.06 6.95
N LEU A 174 -4.72 8.19 7.13
CA LEU A 174 -5.17 9.48 6.61
C LEU A 174 -5.31 9.47 5.08
N SER A 175 -4.37 8.85 4.37
CA SER A 175 -4.43 8.70 2.90
C SER A 175 -5.62 7.86 2.44
N LYS A 176 -5.93 6.75 3.14
CA LYS A 176 -7.11 5.92 2.84
C LYS A 176 -8.41 6.66 3.12
N GLN A 177 -8.46 7.40 4.24
CA GLN A 177 -9.63 8.21 4.58
C GLN A 177 -9.85 9.33 3.56
N ALA A 178 -8.79 10.05 3.16
CA ALA A 178 -8.87 11.05 2.11
C ALA A 178 -9.38 10.45 0.79
N MET A 179 -8.94 9.25 0.40
CA MET A 179 -9.43 8.57 -0.78
C MET A 179 -10.94 8.28 -0.72
N VAL A 180 -11.45 7.79 0.41
CA VAL A 180 -12.88 7.51 0.62
C VAL A 180 -13.69 8.81 0.58
N GLU A 181 -13.19 9.87 1.21
CA GLU A 181 -13.85 11.18 1.21
C GLU A 181 -13.88 11.78 -0.20
N VAL A 182 -12.80 11.73 -0.97
CA VAL A 182 -12.76 12.19 -2.37
C VAL A 182 -13.74 11.38 -3.23
N GLU A 183 -13.83 10.07 -3.10
CA GLU A 183 -14.81 9.24 -3.82
C GLU A 183 -16.27 9.64 -3.49
N GLY A 184 -16.54 9.98 -2.24
CA GLY A 184 -17.83 10.50 -1.81
C GLY A 184 -18.17 11.88 -2.38
N PHE A 185 -17.18 12.75 -2.51
CA PHE A 185 -17.30 14.10 -3.05
C PHE A 185 -17.33 14.15 -4.59
N SER A 186 -16.75 13.17 -5.26
CA SER A 186 -16.51 13.20 -6.71
C SER A 186 -17.77 13.25 -7.56
N ARG A 187 -18.95 12.99 -7.01
CA ARG A 187 -20.22 13.16 -7.72
C ARG A 187 -20.50 14.63 -8.14
N ASN A 188 -19.86 15.60 -7.49
CA ASN A 188 -19.99 17.03 -7.80
C ASN A 188 -18.73 17.68 -8.38
N LEU A 189 -17.57 16.98 -8.34
CA LEU A 189 -16.23 17.50 -8.70
C LEU A 189 -15.42 16.48 -9.54
N ALA A 190 -16.09 15.58 -10.26
CA ALA A 190 -15.47 14.42 -10.94
C ALA A 190 -14.22 14.78 -11.74
N ASP A 191 -14.27 15.83 -12.55
CA ASP A 191 -13.16 16.20 -13.43
C ASP A 191 -11.94 16.78 -12.69
N ARG A 192 -12.13 17.36 -11.49
CA ARG A 192 -11.05 18.03 -10.74
C ARG A 192 -10.27 17.10 -9.81
N THR A 193 -10.89 16.03 -9.36
CA THR A 193 -10.29 15.09 -8.42
C THR A 193 -9.66 13.87 -9.08
N ASP A 194 -9.82 13.69 -10.39
CA ASP A 194 -9.32 12.52 -11.11
C ASP A 194 -7.80 12.37 -11.04
N GLY A 195 -7.06 13.48 -11.07
CA GLY A 195 -5.61 13.48 -10.89
C GLY A 195 -5.20 12.94 -9.52
N LEU A 196 -5.76 13.51 -8.45
CA LEU A 196 -5.51 13.07 -7.08
C LEU A 196 -5.95 11.62 -6.87
N MET A 197 -7.15 11.26 -7.34
CA MET A 197 -7.68 9.89 -7.21
C MET A 197 -6.80 8.86 -7.91
N SER A 198 -6.28 9.17 -9.09
CA SER A 198 -5.38 8.28 -9.82
C SER A 198 -4.10 8.01 -9.02
N ILE A 199 -3.53 9.04 -8.41
CA ILE A 199 -2.29 8.96 -7.62
C ILE A 199 -2.54 8.26 -6.28
N LEU A 200 -3.62 8.61 -5.57
CA LEU A 200 -4.01 7.91 -4.33
C LEU A 200 -4.30 6.42 -4.57
N ARG A 201 -4.93 6.10 -5.69
CA ARG A 201 -5.15 4.71 -6.10
C ARG A 201 -3.83 3.98 -6.39
N ILE A 202 -2.87 4.62 -7.06
CA ILE A 202 -1.54 4.04 -7.30
C ILE A 202 -0.84 3.78 -5.96
N ARG A 203 -0.81 4.78 -5.06
CA ARG A 203 -0.21 4.65 -3.73
C ARG A 203 -0.86 3.54 -2.90
N ASN A 204 -2.20 3.59 -2.79
CA ASN A 204 -2.93 2.64 -1.97
C ASN A 204 -3.02 1.25 -2.62
N ARG A 205 -2.94 1.13 -3.97
CA ARG A 205 -2.82 -0.16 -4.66
C ARG A 205 -1.50 -0.86 -4.37
N ARG A 206 -0.39 -0.12 -4.23
CA ARG A 206 0.93 -0.71 -3.94
C ARG A 206 0.96 -1.54 -2.65
N ARG A 207 0.08 -1.23 -1.67
CA ARG A 207 0.00 -1.96 -0.39
C ARG A 207 -1.23 -2.86 -0.25
N TYR A 208 -2.24 -2.72 -1.12
CA TYR A 208 -3.57 -3.31 -0.88
C TYR A 208 -3.78 -4.68 -1.52
N ASP A 209 -3.15 -5.00 -2.65
CA ASP A 209 -3.64 -6.12 -3.45
C ASP A 209 -3.30 -7.51 -2.90
N TYR A 210 -2.07 -7.83 -2.60
CA TYR A 210 -1.76 -9.19 -2.13
C TYR A 210 -1.78 -9.33 -0.59
N ARG A 211 -1.41 -8.29 0.16
CA ARG A 211 -1.50 -8.29 1.63
C ARG A 211 -2.94 -8.30 2.12
N SER A 212 -3.84 -7.60 1.43
CA SER A 212 -5.26 -7.64 1.75
C SER A 212 -5.90 -8.97 1.37
N PHE A 213 -5.45 -9.57 0.25
CA PHE A 213 -5.82 -10.91 -0.11
C PHE A 213 -5.38 -11.90 0.97
N LEU A 214 -4.10 -11.91 1.35
CA LEU A 214 -3.61 -12.77 2.43
C LEU A 214 -4.34 -12.53 3.76
N ARG A 215 -4.57 -11.26 4.14
CA ARG A 215 -5.35 -10.92 5.35
C ARG A 215 -6.80 -11.42 5.31
N ARG A 216 -7.43 -11.51 4.14
CA ARG A 216 -8.76 -12.10 4.01
C ARG A 216 -8.79 -13.58 4.36
N PHE A 217 -7.67 -14.28 4.15
CA PHE A 217 -7.50 -15.70 4.53
C PHE A 217 -6.97 -15.88 5.95
N MET A 218 -6.41 -14.81 6.53
CA MET A 218 -6.17 -14.75 7.98
C MET A 218 -7.51 -14.51 8.67
N SER A 219 -8.40 -15.53 8.59
CA SER A 219 -9.71 -15.41 9.21
C SER A 219 -9.56 -15.30 10.72
N THR A 220 -10.09 -14.24 11.28
CA THR A 220 -10.45 -14.15 12.69
C THR A 220 -11.55 -15.19 12.93
N ARG A 221 -11.20 -16.47 12.98
CA ARG A 221 -12.09 -17.43 13.59
C ARG A 221 -11.91 -17.28 15.07
N ASN A 222 -12.84 -16.60 15.72
CA ASN A 222 -13.13 -16.85 17.12
C ASN A 222 -13.64 -18.31 17.20
N ARG A 223 -12.74 -19.28 17.14
CA ARG A 223 -13.01 -20.58 17.70
C ARG A 223 -12.92 -20.37 19.20
N VAL A 224 -14.07 -20.15 19.78
CA VAL A 224 -14.26 -20.37 21.20
C VAL A 224 -13.96 -21.85 21.42
N LYS A 225 -12.79 -22.17 21.90
CA LYS A 225 -12.47 -23.50 22.39
C LYS A 225 -13.00 -23.56 23.83
N GLU A 226 -14.01 -24.37 24.02
CA GLU A 226 -14.46 -24.73 25.35
C GLU A 226 -13.42 -25.68 25.98
N ASN A 227 -12.79 -25.26 27.06
CA ASN A 227 -11.99 -26.16 27.89
C ASN A 227 -12.94 -26.83 28.88
N LEU A 228 -13.29 -28.07 28.58
CA LEU A 228 -14.21 -28.86 29.45
C LEU A 228 -13.58 -29.28 30.77
N ASP A 229 -12.26 -29.13 30.93
CA ASP A 229 -11.51 -29.47 32.14
C ASP A 229 -11.39 -28.29 33.12
N GLU A 230 -11.70 -27.07 32.67
CA GLU A 230 -11.66 -25.85 33.47
C GLU A 230 -12.96 -25.06 33.29
N PHE A 231 -13.43 -24.43 34.38
CA PHE A 231 -14.62 -23.60 34.34
C PHE A 231 -14.29 -22.11 34.54
N ASP A 232 -15.16 -21.23 34.06
CA ASP A 232 -15.01 -19.78 34.22
C ASP A 232 -15.23 -19.36 35.65
N TYR A 233 -14.12 -19.03 36.34
CA TYR A 233 -14.13 -18.57 37.74
C TYR A 233 -14.90 -17.25 37.93
N ILE A 234 -15.02 -16.43 36.93
CA ILE A 234 -15.76 -15.15 36.99
C ILE A 234 -17.26 -15.46 37.05
N TYR A 235 -17.74 -16.37 36.20
CA TYR A 235 -19.12 -16.82 36.20
C TYR A 235 -19.47 -17.58 37.50
N TYR A 236 -18.57 -18.42 37.96
CA TYR A 236 -18.70 -19.13 39.23
C TYR A 236 -18.82 -18.14 40.38
N ALA A 237 -17.90 -17.18 40.51
CA ALA A 237 -17.90 -16.19 41.57
C ALA A 237 -19.14 -15.29 41.53
N TYR A 238 -19.58 -14.90 40.32
CA TYR A 238 -20.81 -14.12 40.15
C TYR A 238 -22.05 -14.88 40.59
N GLY A 239 -22.15 -16.16 40.25
CA GLY A 239 -23.25 -17.03 40.71
C GLY A 239 -23.31 -17.14 42.21
N MET A 240 -22.16 -17.34 42.85
CA MET A 240 -22.07 -17.40 44.32
C MET A 240 -22.42 -16.06 44.99
N GLN A 241 -22.05 -14.94 44.38
CA GLN A 241 -22.34 -13.61 44.92
C GLN A 241 -23.83 -13.23 44.80
N VAL A 242 -24.46 -13.57 43.70
CA VAL A 242 -25.85 -13.16 43.39
C VAL A 242 -26.87 -14.14 43.99
N TYR A 243 -26.58 -15.42 43.97
CA TYR A 243 -27.54 -16.49 44.37
C TYR A 243 -27.16 -17.22 45.66
N GLY A 244 -26.05 -16.82 46.32
CA GLY A 244 -25.66 -17.28 47.64
C GLY A 244 -25.07 -18.69 47.69
N ASN A 245 -25.69 -19.69 47.11
CA ASN A 245 -25.21 -21.08 47.10
C ASN A 245 -25.38 -21.77 45.74
N MET A 246 -25.57 -21.04 44.63
CA MET A 246 -25.76 -21.62 43.31
C MET A 246 -24.63 -21.14 42.40
N PRO A 247 -23.53 -21.90 42.32
CA PRO A 247 -22.45 -21.55 41.37
C PRO A 247 -22.98 -21.72 39.95
N LEU A 248 -22.72 -20.72 39.11
CA LEU A 248 -22.89 -20.83 37.68
C LEU A 248 -21.63 -21.48 37.12
N ILE A 249 -21.76 -22.69 36.61
CA ILE A 249 -20.65 -23.43 36.00
C ILE A 249 -20.80 -23.34 34.50
N ASP A 250 -19.84 -22.70 33.87
CA ASP A 250 -19.70 -22.66 32.42
C ASP A 250 -18.25 -23.01 32.04
N SER A 251 -18.05 -23.60 30.87
CA SER A 251 -16.71 -23.96 30.43
C SER A 251 -15.89 -22.70 30.16
N LEU A 252 -14.59 -22.76 30.44
CA LEU A 252 -13.71 -21.63 30.14
C LEU A 252 -13.52 -21.51 28.61
N GLU A 253 -13.98 -20.38 28.08
CA GLU A 253 -13.83 -20.06 26.66
C GLU A 253 -12.51 -19.35 26.39
N TYR A 254 -11.66 -19.91 25.55
CA TYR A 254 -10.45 -19.27 25.07
C TYR A 254 -10.65 -18.75 23.65
N SER A 255 -10.31 -17.48 23.44
CA SER A 255 -10.18 -16.88 22.12
C SER A 255 -8.78 -17.23 21.57
N ASP A 256 -8.69 -18.08 20.56
CA ASP A 256 -7.44 -18.33 19.85
C ASP A 256 -6.99 -17.11 19.04
N THR A 257 -5.69 -16.86 19.01
CA THR A 257 -5.07 -15.84 18.14
C THR A 257 -5.39 -16.11 16.68
N PRO A 258 -5.65 -15.06 15.88
CA PRO A 258 -5.91 -15.24 14.44
C PRO A 258 -4.73 -15.92 13.75
N GLY A 259 -4.98 -16.95 12.97
CA GLY A 259 -3.97 -17.68 12.21
C GLY A 259 -4.54 -18.27 10.92
N ILE A 260 -3.67 -18.50 9.94
CA ILE A 260 -3.99 -19.22 8.70
C ILE A 260 -3.97 -20.71 9.01
N GLU A 261 -5.07 -21.42 8.79
CA GLU A 261 -5.13 -22.86 9.08
C GLU A 261 -4.48 -23.69 7.95
N GLN A 262 -4.93 -23.52 6.70
CA GLN A 262 -4.32 -24.17 5.53
C GLN A 262 -4.35 -23.23 4.33
N PHE A 263 -3.22 -23.08 3.66
CA PHE A 263 -3.07 -22.21 2.50
C PHE A 263 -2.07 -22.81 1.51
N VAL A 264 -2.29 -22.57 0.21
CA VAL A 264 -1.40 -23.03 -0.85
C VAL A 264 -0.83 -21.85 -1.62
N ILE A 265 0.48 -21.83 -1.76
CA ILE A 265 1.20 -20.94 -2.68
C ILE A 265 1.77 -21.80 -3.80
N ALA A 266 1.30 -21.59 -5.02
CA ALA A 266 1.84 -22.21 -6.20
C ALA A 266 2.75 -21.22 -6.94
N ILE A 267 3.90 -21.70 -7.40
CA ILE A 267 4.93 -20.91 -8.06
C ILE A 267 5.19 -21.52 -9.42
N ASP A 268 4.94 -20.74 -10.46
CA ASP A 268 5.30 -21.10 -11.82
C ASP A 268 6.83 -21.03 -11.97
N THR A 269 7.44 -22.15 -12.25
CA THR A 269 8.87 -22.31 -12.46
C THR A 269 9.22 -22.55 -13.93
N SER A 270 8.36 -22.11 -14.86
CA SER A 270 8.65 -22.12 -16.29
C SER A 270 9.84 -21.23 -16.63
N GLY A 271 10.47 -21.47 -17.80
CA GLY A 271 11.72 -20.80 -18.15
C GLY A 271 11.67 -19.28 -18.25
N SER A 272 10.50 -18.69 -18.42
CA SER A 272 10.26 -17.23 -18.45
C SER A 272 10.24 -16.60 -17.04
N THR A 273 9.76 -17.32 -16.03
CA THR A 273 9.59 -16.82 -14.66
C THR A 273 10.84 -16.94 -13.79
N MET A 274 11.79 -17.79 -14.14
CA MET A 274 13.01 -18.08 -13.35
C MET A 274 13.98 -16.87 -13.18
N ARG A 275 13.78 -15.76 -13.87
CA ARG A 275 14.72 -14.63 -13.89
C ARG A 275 14.30 -13.47 -12.96
N GLY A 276 14.43 -13.66 -11.65
CA GLY A 276 14.53 -12.55 -10.68
C GLY A 276 13.29 -12.17 -9.86
N PRO A 277 12.10 -11.83 -10.40
CA PRO A 277 10.98 -11.31 -9.59
C PRO A 277 10.41 -12.34 -8.60
N VAL A 278 10.46 -13.63 -8.96
CA VAL A 278 9.87 -14.72 -8.17
C VAL A 278 10.57 -14.91 -6.82
N ILE A 279 11.89 -14.78 -6.75
CA ILE A 279 12.64 -14.98 -5.49
C ILE A 279 12.30 -13.88 -4.48
N LYS A 280 12.36 -12.61 -4.90
CA LYS A 280 11.99 -11.47 -4.04
C LYS A 280 10.54 -11.54 -3.57
N PHE A 281 9.67 -12.01 -4.45
CA PHE A 281 8.25 -12.18 -4.10
C PHE A 281 8.06 -13.28 -3.05
N ILE A 282 8.77 -14.40 -3.17
CA ILE A 282 8.77 -15.47 -2.16
C ILE A 282 9.25 -14.93 -0.82
N GLU A 283 10.32 -14.13 -0.80
CA GLU A 283 10.83 -13.46 0.41
C GLU A 283 9.76 -12.57 1.06
N GLU A 284 9.03 -11.78 0.28
CA GLU A 284 7.95 -10.94 0.81
C GLU A 284 6.72 -11.73 1.28
N ALA A 285 6.32 -12.76 0.53
CA ALA A 285 5.25 -13.65 0.96
C ALA A 285 5.62 -14.33 2.29
N PHE A 286 6.88 -14.72 2.44
CA PHE A 286 7.41 -15.27 3.69
C PHE A 286 7.41 -14.26 4.83
N GLU A 287 7.80 -13.00 4.61
CA GLU A 287 7.75 -11.96 5.64
C GLU A 287 6.33 -11.75 6.14
N ILE A 288 5.34 -11.74 5.27
CA ILE A 288 3.93 -11.57 5.65
C ILE A 288 3.42 -12.78 6.43
N LEU A 289 3.78 -13.98 5.98
CA LEU A 289 3.40 -15.20 6.66
C LEU A 289 4.10 -15.33 8.03
N ARG A 290 5.33 -14.82 8.15
CA ARG A 290 6.07 -14.75 9.43
C ARG A 290 5.40 -13.84 10.44
N ILE A 291 4.91 -12.66 10.01
CA ILE A 291 4.16 -11.72 10.86
C ILE A 291 2.83 -12.34 11.31
N SER A 292 2.29 -13.24 10.50
CA SER A 292 1.01 -13.90 10.73
C SER A 292 1.16 -15.24 11.45
N ALA A 293 2.30 -15.50 12.10
CA ALA A 293 2.77 -16.76 12.67
C ALA A 293 1.71 -17.87 12.71
N PRO A 294 1.94 -19.02 12.10
CA PRO A 294 0.94 -20.08 12.07
C PRO A 294 0.56 -20.42 13.50
N SER A 295 -0.73 -20.34 13.82
CA SER A 295 -1.29 -20.92 15.03
C SER A 295 -0.88 -22.41 15.07
N ALA A 296 -0.72 -22.99 16.24
CA ALA A 296 -0.40 -24.40 16.34
C ALA A 296 -1.39 -25.23 15.49
N GLY A 297 -0.88 -25.85 14.40
CA GLY A 297 -1.67 -26.63 13.46
C GLY A 297 -1.90 -26.02 12.07
N ALA A 298 -1.37 -24.84 11.77
CA ALA A 298 -1.43 -24.26 10.42
C ALA A 298 -0.44 -24.95 9.47
N GLU A 299 -0.83 -25.12 8.22
CA GLU A 299 0.01 -25.71 7.17
C GLU A 299 0.00 -24.80 5.93
N LEU A 300 1.20 -24.39 5.53
CA LEU A 300 1.41 -23.68 4.27
C LEU A 300 2.11 -24.63 3.30
N HIS A 301 1.47 -24.86 2.17
CA HIS A 301 2.05 -25.61 1.06
C HIS A 301 2.68 -24.66 0.04
N ILE A 302 3.93 -24.88 -0.31
CA ILE A 302 4.64 -24.15 -1.36
C ILE A 302 4.92 -25.12 -2.50
N ILE A 303 4.10 -25.00 -3.54
CA ILE A 303 4.10 -25.90 -4.69
C ILE A 303 4.87 -25.25 -5.84
N GLN A 304 5.93 -25.89 -6.30
CA GLN A 304 6.62 -25.51 -7.53
C GLN A 304 6.06 -26.33 -8.71
N CYS A 305 5.75 -25.65 -9.79
CA CYS A 305 5.15 -26.27 -10.97
C CYS A 305 5.58 -25.58 -12.28
N ASP A 306 5.61 -26.36 -13.33
CA ASP A 306 5.71 -25.93 -14.72
C ASP A 306 4.56 -26.55 -15.55
N ASP A 307 4.79 -27.63 -16.28
CA ASP A 307 3.76 -28.47 -16.90
C ASP A 307 3.26 -29.59 -15.96
N MET A 308 3.86 -29.73 -14.79
CA MET A 308 3.46 -30.63 -13.71
C MET A 308 3.90 -30.08 -12.34
N VAL A 309 3.39 -30.68 -11.27
CA VAL A 309 3.89 -30.40 -9.91
C VAL A 309 5.28 -31.02 -9.77
N ARG A 310 6.27 -30.18 -9.46
CA ARG A 310 7.66 -30.59 -9.29
C ARG A 310 8.00 -30.85 -7.84
N ARG A 311 7.53 -29.99 -6.96
CA ARG A 311 7.84 -30.04 -5.54
C ARG A 311 6.70 -29.45 -4.71
N ASP A 312 6.47 -29.99 -3.54
CA ASP A 312 5.58 -29.45 -2.52
C ASP A 312 6.33 -29.41 -1.18
N ASP A 313 6.63 -28.20 -0.71
CA ASP A 313 7.28 -27.95 0.57
C ASP A 313 6.23 -27.51 1.59
N ILE A 314 6.15 -28.24 2.72
CA ILE A 314 5.17 -27.97 3.77
C ILE A 314 5.83 -27.18 4.91
N VAL A 315 5.33 -26.02 5.20
CA VAL A 315 5.79 -25.14 6.27
C VAL A 315 4.75 -25.11 7.39
N ARG A 316 5.15 -25.56 8.60
CA ARG A 316 4.28 -25.61 9.79
C ARG A 316 4.75 -24.68 10.90
N CYS A 317 6.00 -24.22 10.83
CA CYS A 317 6.59 -23.35 11.83
C CYS A 317 7.64 -22.42 11.22
N GLU A 318 8.08 -21.43 11.98
CA GLU A 318 9.12 -20.47 11.55
C GLU A 318 10.46 -21.17 11.21
N GLN A 319 10.72 -22.30 11.84
CA GLN A 319 11.96 -23.06 11.59
C GLN A 319 11.93 -23.77 10.24
N ASP A 320 10.77 -24.35 9.86
CA ASP A 320 10.59 -24.94 8.52
C ASP A 320 10.79 -23.88 7.44
N MET A 321 10.28 -22.66 7.70
CA MET A 321 10.44 -21.52 6.84
C MET A 321 11.91 -21.16 6.61
N ARG A 322 12.70 -21.06 7.68
CA ARG A 322 14.13 -20.74 7.56
C ARG A 322 14.89 -21.80 6.79
N VAL A 323 14.62 -23.07 7.08
CA VAL A 323 15.25 -24.19 6.37
C VAL A 323 14.90 -24.15 4.89
N LEU A 324 13.64 -23.86 4.56
CA LEU A 324 13.21 -23.73 3.18
C LEU A 324 13.92 -22.56 2.49
N MET A 325 14.02 -21.39 3.10
CA MET A 325 14.70 -20.24 2.51
C MET A 325 16.19 -20.47 2.28
N GLU A 326 16.88 -21.15 3.19
CA GLU A 326 18.31 -21.49 3.05
C GLU A 326 18.57 -22.52 1.94
N SER A 327 17.60 -23.42 1.71
CA SER A 327 17.72 -24.52 0.72
C SER A 327 16.85 -24.32 -0.52
N PHE A 328 16.20 -23.17 -0.67
CA PHE A 328 15.26 -22.93 -1.74
C PHE A 328 15.94 -22.93 -3.11
N ALA A 329 15.57 -23.90 -3.93
CA ALA A 329 16.01 -23.99 -5.32
C ALA A 329 14.79 -24.11 -6.22
N LEU A 330 14.76 -23.34 -7.31
CA LEU A 330 13.70 -23.45 -8.31
C LEU A 330 13.91 -24.72 -9.14
N GLU A 331 12.91 -25.59 -9.14
CA GLU A 331 12.88 -26.81 -9.93
C GLU A 331 11.84 -26.67 -11.06
N GLY A 332 12.25 -26.81 -12.32
CA GLY A 332 11.37 -26.71 -13.49
C GLY A 332 12.13 -26.26 -14.74
N GLY A 333 11.44 -25.56 -15.62
CA GLY A 333 12.02 -25.01 -16.86
C GLY A 333 11.37 -25.51 -18.14
N ASN A 334 10.27 -26.26 -18.05
CA ASN A 334 9.48 -26.73 -19.19
C ASN A 334 8.35 -25.73 -19.56
N GLY A 335 7.33 -26.25 -20.28
CA GLY A 335 6.13 -25.47 -20.62
C GLY A 335 5.30 -25.09 -19.39
N THR A 336 4.27 -24.29 -19.59
CA THR A 336 3.40 -23.80 -18.50
C THR A 336 2.00 -24.36 -18.62
N ASP A 337 1.59 -25.16 -17.65
CA ASP A 337 0.20 -25.61 -17.47
C ASP A 337 -0.19 -25.50 -15.99
N PHE A 338 -1.21 -24.71 -15.70
CA PHE A 338 -1.65 -24.47 -14.32
C PHE A 338 -2.54 -25.58 -13.79
N ARG A 339 -3.21 -26.35 -14.65
CA ARG A 339 -4.20 -27.39 -14.29
C ARG A 339 -3.65 -28.45 -13.33
N PRO A 340 -2.42 -29.00 -13.52
CA PRO A 340 -1.89 -30.02 -12.63
C PRO A 340 -1.83 -29.64 -11.15
N VAL A 341 -1.63 -28.34 -10.85
CA VAL A 341 -1.64 -27.85 -9.46
C VAL A 341 -3.03 -27.97 -8.86
N PHE A 342 -4.07 -27.59 -9.60
CA PHE A 342 -5.44 -27.70 -9.13
C PHE A 342 -5.88 -29.14 -8.93
N ASP A 343 -5.51 -30.02 -9.87
CA ASP A 343 -5.78 -31.45 -9.76
C ASP A 343 -5.06 -32.06 -8.53
N TYR A 344 -3.82 -31.61 -8.27
CA TYR A 344 -3.05 -32.03 -7.11
C TYR A 344 -3.67 -31.58 -5.79
N VAL A 345 -4.06 -30.31 -5.72
CA VAL A 345 -4.71 -29.73 -4.53
C VAL A 345 -6.08 -30.37 -4.28
N ASP A 346 -6.87 -30.60 -5.32
CA ASP A 346 -8.17 -31.28 -5.20
C ASP A 346 -8.00 -32.71 -4.68
N LYS A 347 -6.99 -33.43 -5.17
CA LYS A 347 -6.65 -34.76 -4.66
C LYS A 347 -6.25 -34.73 -3.18
N MET A 348 -5.43 -33.78 -2.75
CA MET A 348 -5.05 -33.63 -1.34
C MET A 348 -6.25 -33.31 -0.45
N ARG A 349 -7.25 -32.55 -0.97
CA ARG A 349 -8.50 -32.31 -0.28
C ARG A 349 -9.36 -33.57 -0.15
N GLU A 350 -9.46 -34.37 -1.20
CA GLU A 350 -10.18 -35.65 -1.20
C GLU A 350 -9.54 -36.66 -0.24
N GLU A 351 -8.20 -36.71 -0.19
CA GLU A 351 -7.43 -37.53 0.75
C GLU A 351 -7.49 -37.03 2.20
N GLY A 352 -7.97 -35.82 2.40
CA GLY A 352 -8.15 -35.20 3.72
C GLY A 352 -6.93 -34.52 4.31
N SER A 353 -5.86 -34.32 3.52
CA SER A 353 -4.66 -33.58 3.92
C SER A 353 -4.91 -32.07 3.96
N LEU A 354 -5.75 -31.53 3.04
CA LEU A 354 -6.11 -30.11 2.95
C LEU A 354 -7.62 -29.91 3.18
N ARG A 355 -8.13 -30.36 4.35
CA ARG A 355 -9.58 -30.29 4.65
C ARG A 355 -10.13 -28.89 4.78
N GLU A 356 -9.31 -27.98 5.31
CA GLU A 356 -9.70 -26.60 5.62
C GLU A 356 -8.96 -25.57 4.74
N LEU A 357 -8.66 -25.95 3.49
CA LEU A 357 -8.03 -25.06 2.54
C LEU A 357 -8.89 -23.81 2.33
N LYS A 358 -8.31 -22.64 2.64
CA LYS A 358 -9.00 -21.35 2.50
C LYS A 358 -8.75 -20.72 1.14
N GLY A 359 -7.55 -20.84 0.62
CA GLY A 359 -7.21 -20.24 -0.66
C GLY A 359 -5.92 -20.74 -1.26
N LEU A 360 -5.80 -20.48 -2.56
CA LEU A 360 -4.64 -20.76 -3.38
C LEU A 360 -4.18 -19.48 -4.05
N MET A 361 -2.90 -19.17 -3.92
CA MET A 361 -2.25 -18.06 -4.61
C MET A 361 -1.28 -18.62 -5.63
N PHE A 362 -1.44 -18.24 -6.88
CA PHE A 362 -0.65 -18.75 -8.00
C PHE A 362 0.20 -17.65 -8.62
N PHE A 363 1.52 -17.79 -8.54
CA PHE A 363 2.51 -16.87 -9.11
C PHE A 363 2.93 -17.30 -10.49
N THR A 364 2.74 -16.42 -11.49
CA THR A 364 3.02 -16.72 -12.89
C THR A 364 3.19 -15.44 -13.72
N ASP A 365 3.79 -15.57 -14.90
CA ASP A 365 3.79 -14.51 -15.94
C ASP A 365 2.50 -14.53 -16.78
N GLY A 366 1.64 -15.55 -16.60
CA GLY A 366 0.34 -15.66 -17.23
C GLY A 366 0.31 -16.41 -18.56
N TYR A 367 1.44 -16.84 -19.06
CA TYR A 367 1.53 -17.62 -20.32
C TYR A 367 1.33 -19.11 -20.07
N GLY A 368 0.09 -19.52 -19.79
CA GLY A 368 -0.21 -20.92 -19.50
C GLY A 368 -1.69 -21.28 -19.71
N THR A 369 -1.99 -22.56 -19.52
CA THR A 369 -3.36 -23.08 -19.65
C THR A 369 -4.06 -23.05 -18.30
N TYR A 370 -5.13 -22.25 -18.21
CA TYR A 370 -5.92 -22.12 -16.99
C TYR A 370 -6.96 -23.24 -16.85
N PRO A 371 -7.33 -23.63 -15.60
CA PRO A 371 -8.45 -24.53 -15.38
C PRO A 371 -9.77 -23.87 -15.77
N THR A 372 -10.63 -24.65 -16.42
CA THR A 372 -11.96 -24.18 -16.85
C THR A 372 -12.98 -24.21 -15.72
N ARG A 373 -12.80 -25.15 -14.77
CA ARG A 373 -13.69 -25.32 -13.63
C ARG A 373 -13.24 -24.44 -12.48
N ARG A 374 -14.20 -23.75 -11.84
CA ARG A 374 -13.97 -23.02 -10.59
C ARG A 374 -13.75 -24.01 -9.44
N PRO A 375 -12.65 -23.91 -8.67
CA PRO A 375 -12.46 -24.68 -7.44
C PRO A 375 -13.40 -24.18 -6.32
N ASP A 376 -13.57 -24.99 -5.28
CA ASP A 376 -14.38 -24.64 -4.09
C ASP A 376 -13.63 -23.75 -3.07
N TYR A 377 -12.39 -23.38 -3.36
CA TYR A 377 -11.57 -22.46 -2.57
C TYR A 377 -11.26 -21.20 -3.36
N ASP A 378 -11.00 -20.11 -2.65
CA ASP A 378 -10.68 -18.85 -3.30
C ASP A 378 -9.29 -18.94 -3.97
N THR A 379 -9.22 -18.45 -5.19
CA THR A 379 -7.98 -18.49 -5.98
C THR A 379 -7.60 -17.12 -6.48
N ALA A 380 -6.31 -16.77 -6.36
CA ALA A 380 -5.73 -15.57 -6.94
C ALA A 380 -4.54 -15.91 -7.83
N PHE A 381 -4.52 -15.34 -9.03
CA PHE A 381 -3.33 -15.34 -9.88
C PHE A 381 -2.58 -14.01 -9.69
N VAL A 382 -1.29 -14.13 -9.41
CA VAL A 382 -0.39 -13.01 -9.12
C VAL A 382 0.63 -12.90 -10.23
N PHE A 383 0.68 -11.73 -10.84
CA PHE A 383 1.52 -11.43 -12.00
C PHE A 383 2.59 -10.41 -11.63
N CYS A 384 3.83 -10.68 -12.00
CA CYS A 384 4.97 -9.76 -11.85
C CYS A 384 5.07 -8.73 -12.99
N GLU A 385 4.30 -8.90 -14.05
CA GLU A 385 4.23 -8.02 -15.23
C GLU A 385 2.78 -7.82 -15.65
N GLU A 386 2.55 -7.08 -16.74
CA GLU A 386 1.21 -6.95 -17.31
C GLU A 386 0.71 -8.30 -17.83
N VAL A 387 -0.52 -8.64 -17.46
CA VAL A 387 -1.15 -9.89 -17.88
C VAL A 387 -1.30 -9.94 -19.40
N PRO A 388 -0.86 -11.03 -20.05
CA PRO A 388 -1.03 -11.22 -21.48
C PRO A 388 -2.50 -11.16 -21.89
N LYS A 389 -2.83 -10.35 -22.89
CA LYS A 389 -4.22 -10.25 -23.40
C LYS A 389 -4.69 -11.54 -24.08
N GLU A 390 -3.75 -12.34 -24.55
CA GLU A 390 -3.99 -13.58 -25.29
C GLU A 390 -4.38 -14.76 -24.38
N HIS A 391 -4.03 -14.67 -23.10
CA HIS A 391 -4.32 -15.70 -22.08
C HIS A 391 -5.16 -15.07 -20.96
N PRO A 392 -6.47 -14.91 -21.14
CA PRO A 392 -7.32 -14.25 -20.15
C PRO A 392 -7.44 -15.09 -18.87
N VAL A 393 -7.21 -14.46 -17.73
CA VAL A 393 -7.47 -15.05 -16.42
C VAL A 393 -8.94 -15.42 -16.29
N PRO A 394 -9.28 -16.61 -15.80
CA PRO A 394 -10.67 -17.02 -15.62
C PRO A 394 -11.47 -16.02 -14.77
N PRO A 395 -12.73 -15.71 -15.13
CA PRO A 395 -13.53 -14.70 -14.41
C PRO A 395 -13.78 -15.02 -12.93
N TRP A 396 -13.68 -16.28 -12.54
CA TRP A 396 -13.88 -16.74 -11.17
C TRP A 396 -12.64 -16.54 -10.27
N ALA A 397 -11.47 -16.32 -10.87
CA ALA A 397 -10.23 -16.12 -10.12
C ALA A 397 -9.93 -14.63 -9.92
N MET A 398 -9.39 -14.28 -8.77
CA MET A 398 -8.89 -12.93 -8.51
C MET A 398 -7.60 -12.70 -9.29
N ARG A 399 -7.44 -11.50 -9.81
CA ARG A 399 -6.25 -11.06 -10.52
C ARG A 399 -5.51 -10.02 -9.70
N ILE A 400 -4.26 -10.30 -9.40
CA ILE A 400 -3.36 -9.41 -8.68
C ILE A 400 -2.14 -9.13 -9.56
N SER A 401 -1.80 -7.87 -9.77
CA SER A 401 -0.58 -7.49 -10.51
C SER A 401 0.37 -6.78 -9.56
N ILE A 402 1.60 -7.29 -9.47
CA ILE A 402 2.69 -6.70 -8.69
C ILE A 402 3.68 -6.10 -9.67
N LYS A 403 3.96 -4.81 -9.55
CA LYS A 403 4.99 -4.18 -10.37
C LYS A 403 6.36 -4.43 -9.74
N PRO A 404 7.44 -4.58 -10.54
CA PRO A 404 8.80 -4.76 -10.01
C PRO A 404 9.24 -3.64 -9.05
N SER A 405 8.69 -2.43 -9.21
CA SER A 405 8.88 -1.29 -8.28
C SER A 405 8.18 -1.46 -6.93
N ASP A 406 7.27 -2.42 -6.79
CA ASP A 406 6.51 -2.66 -5.56
C ASP A 406 7.21 -3.70 -4.66
N VAL A 407 8.32 -4.27 -5.18
CA VAL A 407 9.13 -5.34 -4.57
C VAL A 407 10.59 -4.89 -4.36
N ALA A 408 10.90 -3.60 -4.57
CA ALA A 408 12.25 -3.04 -4.41
C ALA A 408 12.40 -2.28 -3.10
#